data_863c76c770fae50f8f0df259cb6d1f4c
#
_entry.id   863c76c770fae50f8f0df259cb6d1f4c
#
_cell.length_a   1.000
_cell.length_b   1.000
_cell.length_c   1.000
_cell.angle_alpha   90.00
_cell.angle_beta   90.00
_cell.angle_gamma   90.00
#
_symmetry.space_group_name_H-M   'P 1'
#
loop_
_entity.id
_entity.type
_entity.pdbx_description
1 polymer ?
#
loop_
_entity_poly.entity_id
_entity_poly.type
_entity_poly.pdbx_seq_one_letter_code
_entity_poly.pdbx_strand_id
1 'polypeptide(L)'
;QSDVGIVKKTNQDSYCIFTANSKKYGNILFAVVCDGMGGLEKGELASATVVKRFSNWFEKTFPILINNISPNFGIIKSEWDKILKRLNSDIGNYGLSNNISLGTTIVATLCVQNEMYVANVGDSRVYKVTDKVTRLTNDQSLVAREISAGTLSIEDEETDSRRNVLLQCIGASQKLEPEYKKYRLEQDAVYFLCSDGFRHEIKEKELLGLLSPKIISTERSINDTLLEIINLLKERKEQDNITCVAFKTMA
;
A
#
# COMPACT_ATOMS: atom_id res chain seq x y z
N GLN A 1 -2.67 2.89 -11.18
CA GLN A 1 -4.08 3.19 -11.49
C GLN A 1 -4.86 3.41 -10.20
N SER A 2 -5.83 4.32 -10.24
CA SER A 2 -6.75 4.58 -9.14
C SER A 2 -8.10 5.03 -9.73
N ASP A 3 -9.19 4.52 -9.17
CA ASP A 3 -10.57 4.81 -9.63
C ASP A 3 -11.49 5.03 -8.41
N VAL A 4 -12.43 5.94 -8.54
CA VAL A 4 -13.40 6.25 -7.47
C VAL A 4 -14.36 5.09 -7.18
N GLY A 5 -14.44 4.11 -8.08
CA GLY A 5 -15.43 3.04 -8.03
C GLY A 5 -16.81 3.51 -8.52
N ILE A 6 -17.85 2.73 -8.20
CA ILE A 6 -19.23 2.96 -8.69
C ILE A 6 -20.17 3.52 -7.63
N VAL A 7 -19.77 3.55 -6.36
CA VAL A 7 -20.62 3.95 -5.22
C VAL A 7 -20.15 5.22 -4.56
N LYS A 8 -18.84 5.36 -4.34
CA LYS A 8 -18.26 6.52 -3.65
C LYS A 8 -18.34 7.77 -4.51
N LYS A 9 -18.52 8.93 -3.88
CA LYS A 9 -18.53 10.23 -4.58
C LYS A 9 -17.11 10.83 -4.72
N THR A 10 -16.23 10.47 -3.81
CA THR A 10 -14.86 10.98 -3.74
C THR A 10 -13.89 9.80 -3.69
N ASN A 11 -12.79 9.91 -4.41
CA ASN A 11 -11.70 8.97 -4.25
C ASN A 11 -10.88 9.40 -3.02
N GLN A 12 -10.95 8.60 -1.95
CA GLN A 12 -10.22 8.82 -0.71
C GLN A 12 -8.85 8.11 -0.72
N ASP A 13 -8.60 7.26 -1.72
CA ASP A 13 -7.29 6.69 -1.95
C ASP A 13 -6.31 7.73 -2.49
N SER A 14 -5.05 7.56 -2.13
CA SER A 14 -3.94 8.32 -2.71
C SER A 14 -2.75 7.41 -2.93
N TYR A 15 -1.97 7.69 -3.97
CA TYR A 15 -0.76 6.92 -4.26
C TYR A 15 0.34 7.76 -4.87
N CYS A 16 1.55 7.27 -4.83
CA CYS A 16 2.65 7.74 -5.67
C CYS A 16 3.55 6.59 -6.10
N ILE A 17 4.22 6.79 -7.22
CA ILE A 17 5.31 5.93 -7.67
C ILE A 17 6.42 6.82 -8.24
N PHE A 18 7.64 6.56 -7.82
CA PHE A 18 8.84 7.25 -8.29
C PHE A 18 9.89 6.25 -8.70
N THR A 19 10.59 6.58 -9.76
CA THR A 19 11.81 5.89 -10.17
C THR A 19 12.97 6.87 -10.18
N ALA A 20 14.14 6.41 -9.75
CA ALA A 20 15.38 7.18 -9.80
C ALA A 20 16.53 6.26 -10.23
N ASN A 21 17.58 6.85 -10.78
CA ASN A 21 18.80 6.13 -11.08
C ASN A 21 19.98 6.74 -10.31
N SER A 22 20.67 5.90 -9.58
CA SER A 22 21.87 6.27 -8.83
C SER A 22 23.10 5.61 -9.41
N LYS A 23 24.19 6.36 -9.62
CA LYS A 23 25.47 5.79 -10.07
C LYS A 23 25.98 4.66 -9.15
N LYS A 24 25.68 4.76 -7.84
CA LYS A 24 26.16 3.80 -6.83
C LYS A 24 25.20 2.62 -6.62
N TYR A 25 23.89 2.85 -6.73
CA TYR A 25 22.88 1.88 -6.35
C TYR A 25 22.03 1.37 -7.52
N GLY A 26 22.24 1.90 -8.73
CA GLY A 26 21.45 1.56 -9.91
C GLY A 26 20.02 2.12 -9.84
N ASN A 27 19.08 1.37 -10.38
CA ASN A 27 17.67 1.75 -10.37
C ASN A 27 17.08 1.64 -8.97
N ILE A 28 16.33 2.66 -8.60
CA ILE A 28 15.61 2.77 -7.33
C ILE A 28 14.15 3.00 -7.66
N LEU A 29 13.27 2.27 -6.98
CA LEU A 29 11.82 2.46 -7.09
C LEU A 29 11.26 2.73 -5.70
N PHE A 30 10.35 3.69 -5.62
CA PHE A 30 9.60 4.00 -4.42
C PHE A 30 8.11 4.10 -4.75
N ALA A 31 7.27 3.38 -4.01
CA ALA A 31 5.83 3.40 -4.22
C ALA A 31 5.09 3.43 -2.89
N VAL A 32 3.97 4.13 -2.86
CA VAL A 32 3.06 4.25 -1.70
C VAL A 32 1.63 4.15 -2.19
N VAL A 33 0.80 3.42 -1.44
CA VAL A 33 -0.66 3.43 -1.54
C VAL A 33 -1.21 3.71 -0.15
N CYS A 34 -2.19 4.59 -0.06
CA CYS A 34 -2.90 4.99 1.14
C CYS A 34 -4.39 4.96 0.86
N ASP A 35 -5.14 4.23 1.68
CA ASP A 35 -6.60 4.20 1.67
C ASP A 35 -7.10 5.13 2.78
N GLY A 36 -7.78 6.18 2.38
CA GLY A 36 -8.27 7.22 3.27
C GLY A 36 -9.64 6.88 3.82
N MET A 37 -9.75 6.88 5.14
CA MET A 37 -10.99 6.65 5.85
C MET A 37 -11.43 7.90 6.61
N GLY A 38 -12.68 8.24 6.48
CA GLY A 38 -13.29 9.33 7.23
C GLY A 38 -14.79 9.10 7.23
N GLY A 39 -15.38 9.14 8.43
CA GLY A 39 -16.78 8.81 8.60
C GLY A 39 -17.79 9.81 8.02
N LEU A 40 -17.41 10.62 7.06
CA LEU A 40 -18.27 11.38 6.15
C LEU A 40 -17.51 12.36 5.22
N GLU A 41 -16.31 12.87 5.51
CA GLU A 41 -15.84 13.99 4.70
C GLU A 41 -14.33 14.24 4.61
N LYS A 42 -13.35 13.47 4.82
CA LYS A 42 -11.95 13.92 4.59
C LYS A 42 -10.88 12.82 4.66
N GLY A 43 -11.22 11.57 4.34
CA GLY A 43 -10.22 10.50 4.17
C GLY A 43 -9.17 10.87 3.12
N GLU A 44 -9.60 11.55 2.04
CA GLU A 44 -8.71 12.05 0.97
C GLU A 44 -7.65 13.04 1.47
N LEU A 45 -7.96 13.83 2.50
CA LEU A 45 -6.98 14.73 3.10
C LEU A 45 -5.91 13.96 3.87
N ALA A 46 -6.31 12.92 4.61
CA ALA A 46 -5.38 12.09 5.36
C ALA A 46 -4.44 11.32 4.42
N SER A 47 -4.99 10.61 3.44
CA SER A 47 -4.23 9.82 2.46
C SER A 47 -3.29 10.69 1.63
N ALA A 48 -3.77 11.83 1.10
CA ALA A 48 -2.95 12.77 0.34
C ALA A 48 -1.82 13.38 1.19
N THR A 49 -2.07 13.68 2.48
CA THR A 49 -1.06 14.21 3.40
C THR A 49 0.06 13.20 3.61
N VAL A 50 -0.28 11.93 3.82
CA VAL A 50 0.71 10.84 3.99
C VAL A 50 1.52 10.66 2.72
N VAL A 51 0.88 10.52 1.56
CA VAL A 51 1.56 10.36 0.27
C VAL A 51 2.49 11.53 -0.01
N LYS A 52 2.03 12.78 0.20
CA LYS A 52 2.86 13.99 0.01
C LYS A 52 4.09 13.98 0.92
N ARG A 53 3.95 13.54 2.19
CA ARG A 53 5.07 13.50 3.12
C ARG A 53 6.11 12.48 2.72
N PHE A 54 5.70 11.29 2.29
CA PHE A 54 6.57 10.24 1.80
C PHE A 54 7.23 10.60 0.46
N SER A 55 6.50 11.25 -0.45
CA SER A 55 7.06 11.81 -1.70
C SER A 55 8.18 12.81 -1.40
N ASN A 56 7.92 13.77 -0.51
CA ASN A 56 8.93 14.76 -0.10
C ASN A 56 10.16 14.09 0.55
N TRP A 57 9.97 13.03 1.34
CA TRP A 57 11.08 12.28 1.91
C TRP A 57 11.92 11.64 0.81
N PHE A 58 11.28 10.96 -0.15
CA PHE A 58 11.98 10.32 -1.26
C PHE A 58 12.74 11.30 -2.15
N GLU A 59 12.12 12.45 -2.48
CA GLU A 59 12.73 13.43 -3.37
C GLU A 59 13.82 14.28 -2.71
N LYS A 60 13.69 14.59 -1.41
CA LYS A 60 14.56 15.57 -0.73
C LYS A 60 15.50 14.95 0.31
N THR A 61 15.01 14.01 1.11
CA THR A 61 15.76 13.45 2.24
C THR A 61 16.54 12.20 1.84
N PHE A 62 15.90 11.30 1.13
CA PHE A 62 16.49 10.02 0.73
C PHE A 62 17.76 10.17 -0.12
N PRO A 63 17.86 11.08 -1.12
CA PRO A 63 19.11 11.27 -1.87
C PRO A 63 20.27 11.72 -1.00
N ILE A 64 20.02 12.59 -0.03
CA ILE A 64 21.07 13.03 0.93
C ILE A 64 21.49 11.85 1.82
N LEU A 65 20.52 11.07 2.27
CA LEU A 65 20.77 9.90 3.13
C LEU A 65 21.67 8.89 2.42
N ILE A 66 21.35 8.47 1.19
CA ILE A 66 22.10 7.44 0.46
C ILE A 66 23.47 7.91 0.00
N ASN A 67 23.69 9.21 -0.15
CA ASN A 67 25.01 9.76 -0.46
C ASN A 67 25.96 9.68 0.75
N ASN A 68 25.44 9.79 1.96
CA ASN A 68 26.22 9.80 3.19
C ASN A 68 26.33 8.41 3.85
N ILE A 69 25.28 7.61 3.77
CA ILE A 69 25.20 6.32 4.47
C ILE A 69 24.61 5.28 3.50
N SER A 70 25.16 4.08 3.49
CA SER A 70 24.56 2.98 2.71
C SER A 70 23.17 2.64 3.27
N PRO A 71 22.13 2.63 2.42
CA PRO A 71 20.79 2.30 2.87
C PRO A 71 20.77 0.87 3.44
N ASN A 72 20.14 0.71 4.58
CA ASN A 72 19.90 -0.58 5.19
C ASN A 72 18.54 -0.56 5.91
N PHE A 73 18.07 -1.74 6.30
CA PHE A 73 16.75 -1.89 6.91
C PHE A 73 16.56 -1.03 8.18
N GLY A 74 17.55 -0.98 9.05
CA GLY A 74 17.47 -0.22 10.29
C GLY A 74 17.31 1.29 10.07
N ILE A 75 18.08 1.82 9.11
CA ILE A 75 18.02 3.25 8.75
C ILE A 75 16.69 3.60 8.11
N ILE A 76 16.25 2.85 7.10
CA ILE A 76 14.97 3.10 6.41
C ILE A 76 13.80 2.98 7.38
N LYS A 77 13.77 1.91 8.19
CA LYS A 77 12.77 1.74 9.25
C LYS A 77 12.74 2.93 10.20
N SER A 78 13.89 3.39 10.69
CA SER A 78 13.96 4.52 11.63
C SER A 78 13.44 5.82 11.03
N GLU A 79 13.76 6.10 9.76
CA GLU A 79 13.27 7.29 9.06
C GLU A 79 11.75 7.24 8.86
N TRP A 80 11.23 6.11 8.37
CA TRP A 80 9.80 5.94 8.15
C TRP A 80 9.00 5.94 9.46
N ASP A 81 9.53 5.34 10.52
CA ASP A 81 8.90 5.32 11.84
C ASP A 81 8.71 6.74 12.41
N LYS A 82 9.73 7.59 12.28
CA LYS A 82 9.65 9.01 12.67
C LYS A 82 8.58 9.76 11.87
N ILE A 83 8.52 9.52 10.55
CA ILE A 83 7.55 10.15 9.66
C ILE A 83 6.13 9.70 10.03
N LEU A 84 5.91 8.40 10.19
CA LEU A 84 4.59 7.83 10.48
C LEU A 84 4.05 8.28 11.84
N LYS A 85 4.89 8.26 12.88
CA LYS A 85 4.49 8.73 14.22
C LYS A 85 4.13 10.21 14.22
N ARG A 86 4.90 11.03 13.50
CA ARG A 86 4.58 12.46 13.37
C ARG A 86 3.28 12.68 12.60
N LEU A 87 3.08 11.98 11.47
CA LEU A 87 1.85 12.06 10.68
C LEU A 87 0.63 11.65 11.50
N ASN A 88 0.74 10.58 12.30
CA ASN A 88 -0.33 10.16 13.19
C ASN A 88 -0.76 11.28 14.16
N SER A 89 0.21 11.97 14.76
CA SER A 89 -0.06 13.10 15.65
C SER A 89 -0.61 14.31 14.89
N ASP A 90 -0.02 14.66 13.75
CA ASP A 90 -0.41 15.86 12.99
C ASP A 90 -1.84 15.71 12.44
N ILE A 91 -2.19 14.55 11.86
CA ILE A 91 -3.53 14.24 11.32
C ILE A 91 -4.55 14.14 12.47
N GLY A 92 -4.20 13.46 13.57
CA GLY A 92 -5.07 13.35 14.73
C GLY A 92 -5.39 14.71 15.36
N ASN A 93 -4.39 15.58 15.54
CA ASN A 93 -4.58 16.94 16.04
C ASN A 93 -5.44 17.79 15.10
N TYR A 94 -5.25 17.66 13.78
CA TYR A 94 -6.11 18.30 12.80
C TYR A 94 -7.57 17.85 12.95
N GLY A 95 -7.81 16.55 13.11
CA GLY A 95 -9.13 15.99 13.34
C GLY A 95 -9.79 16.57 14.60
N LEU A 96 -9.08 16.54 15.72
CA LEU A 96 -9.55 17.12 16.99
C LEU A 96 -9.89 18.60 16.86
N SER A 97 -9.00 19.39 16.24
CA SER A 97 -9.19 20.85 16.09
C SER A 97 -10.37 21.22 15.19
N ASN A 98 -10.77 20.33 14.27
CA ASN A 98 -11.88 20.57 13.35
C ASN A 98 -13.14 19.75 13.69
N ASN A 99 -13.11 19.01 14.80
CA ASN A 99 -14.19 18.13 15.24
C ASN A 99 -14.61 17.11 14.16
N ILE A 100 -13.61 16.53 13.47
CA ILE A 100 -13.79 15.49 12.44
C ILE A 100 -12.95 14.27 12.78
N SER A 101 -13.43 13.09 12.37
CA SER A 101 -12.66 11.85 12.43
C SER A 101 -12.11 11.54 11.04
N LEU A 102 -10.81 11.44 10.91
CA LEU A 102 -10.13 11.08 9.67
C LEU A 102 -8.89 10.25 9.97
N GLY A 103 -8.56 9.40 9.04
CA GLY A 103 -7.36 8.56 9.10
C GLY A 103 -7.06 7.96 7.74
N THR A 104 -5.98 7.22 7.66
CA THR A 104 -5.60 6.52 6.44
C THR A 104 -4.74 5.31 6.75
N THR A 105 -4.83 4.30 5.91
CA THR A 105 -3.82 3.24 5.83
C THR A 105 -2.54 3.77 5.19
N ILE A 106 -1.49 3.01 5.20
CA ILE A 106 -0.35 3.12 4.30
C ILE A 106 0.24 1.76 4.02
N VAL A 107 0.56 1.51 2.77
CA VAL A 107 1.57 0.55 2.38
C VAL A 107 2.60 1.23 1.51
N ALA A 108 3.88 1.13 1.90
CA ALA A 108 4.99 1.77 1.20
C ALA A 108 6.09 0.76 0.89
N THR A 109 6.70 0.88 -0.29
CA THR A 109 7.86 0.08 -0.70
C THR A 109 8.98 0.96 -1.20
N LEU A 110 10.23 0.62 -0.85
CA LEU A 110 11.44 1.17 -1.42
C LEU A 110 12.31 0.03 -1.93
N CYS A 111 12.56 0.00 -3.22
CA CYS A 111 13.45 -0.96 -3.86
C CYS A 111 14.80 -0.30 -4.16
N VAL A 112 15.86 -0.85 -3.61
CA VAL A 112 17.24 -0.41 -3.85
C VAL A 112 18.09 -1.64 -4.10
N GLN A 113 18.77 -1.70 -5.26
CA GLN A 113 19.48 -2.90 -5.68
C GLN A 113 18.54 -4.12 -5.70
N ASN A 114 18.88 -5.18 -4.97
CA ASN A 114 18.08 -6.40 -4.88
C ASN A 114 17.24 -6.47 -3.59
N GLU A 115 17.09 -5.37 -2.87
CA GLU A 115 16.33 -5.33 -1.62
C GLU A 115 15.07 -4.47 -1.77
N MET A 116 13.98 -4.93 -1.17
CA MET A 116 12.73 -4.20 -1.02
C MET A 116 12.43 -4.02 0.47
N TYR A 117 12.32 -2.78 0.88
CA TYR A 117 11.87 -2.38 2.22
C TYR A 117 10.38 -2.08 2.17
N VAL A 118 9.63 -2.58 3.14
CA VAL A 118 8.17 -2.42 3.22
C VAL A 118 7.80 -1.84 4.57
N ALA A 119 6.89 -0.87 4.56
CA ALA A 119 6.16 -0.41 5.75
C ALA A 119 4.66 -0.58 5.52
N ASN A 120 3.93 -1.01 6.56
CA ASN A 120 2.48 -1.18 6.51
C ASN A 120 1.82 -0.67 7.80
N VAL A 121 0.70 0.06 7.63
CA VAL A 121 -0.28 0.38 8.68
C VAL A 121 -1.66 0.22 8.07
N GLY A 122 -2.48 -0.64 8.66
CA GLY A 122 -3.82 -0.95 8.17
C GLY A 122 -3.87 -2.26 7.38
N ASP A 123 -4.73 -2.34 6.39
CA ASP A 123 -5.04 -3.53 5.60
C ASP A 123 -4.79 -3.38 4.09
N SER A 124 -4.23 -2.26 3.65
CA SER A 124 -3.62 -2.16 2.32
C SER A 124 -2.46 -3.13 2.20
N ARG A 125 -2.27 -3.75 1.05
CA ARG A 125 -1.38 -4.91 0.93
C ARG A 125 -0.29 -4.73 -0.11
N VAL A 126 0.83 -5.42 0.09
CA VAL A 126 1.85 -5.71 -0.95
C VAL A 126 1.77 -7.18 -1.31
N TYR A 127 1.77 -7.44 -2.60
CA TYR A 127 1.84 -8.78 -3.15
C TYR A 127 3.05 -8.95 -4.07
N LYS A 128 3.49 -10.21 -4.19
CA LYS A 128 4.44 -10.68 -5.19
C LYS A 128 3.76 -11.73 -6.04
N VAL A 129 3.91 -11.65 -7.36
CA VAL A 129 3.44 -12.62 -8.35
C VAL A 129 4.63 -13.22 -9.07
N THR A 130 4.73 -14.53 -9.00
CA THR A 130 5.69 -15.38 -9.74
C THR A 130 4.93 -16.50 -10.42
N ASP A 131 5.09 -17.72 -9.98
CA ASP A 131 4.24 -18.89 -10.27
C ASP A 131 2.99 -18.95 -9.37
N LYS A 132 2.96 -18.13 -8.36
CA LYS A 132 1.84 -17.91 -7.43
C LYS A 132 1.75 -16.46 -6.98
N VAL A 133 0.59 -16.09 -6.45
CA VAL A 133 0.40 -14.83 -5.73
C VAL A 133 0.82 -15.04 -4.27
N THR A 134 1.61 -14.13 -3.72
CA THR A 134 2.07 -14.20 -2.32
C THR A 134 1.86 -12.85 -1.66
N ARG A 135 1.05 -12.79 -0.61
CA ARG A 135 0.89 -11.61 0.26
C ARG A 135 2.14 -11.39 1.09
N LEU A 136 2.71 -10.19 1.06
CA LEU A 136 3.95 -9.84 1.76
C LEU A 136 3.70 -9.05 3.05
N THR A 137 2.54 -8.42 3.20
CA THR A 137 2.13 -7.68 4.41
C THR A 137 1.14 -8.48 5.25
N ASN A 138 1.02 -8.12 6.53
CA ASN A 138 -0.02 -8.64 7.41
C ASN A 138 -1.03 -7.51 7.67
N ASP A 139 -2.31 -7.83 7.52
CA ASP A 139 -3.37 -6.87 7.81
C ASP A 139 -3.47 -6.58 9.30
N GLN A 140 -3.69 -5.33 9.61
CA GLN A 140 -3.92 -4.86 10.97
C GLN A 140 -5.42 -4.60 11.19
N SER A 141 -6.24 -5.62 10.89
CA SER A 141 -7.70 -5.61 11.05
C SER A 141 -8.15 -6.55 12.18
N LEU A 142 -9.40 -6.37 12.61
CA LEU A 142 -10.01 -7.24 13.63
C LEU A 142 -10.03 -8.70 13.15
N VAL A 143 -10.46 -8.90 11.92
CA VAL A 143 -10.55 -10.23 11.29
C VAL A 143 -9.18 -10.90 11.21
N ALA A 144 -8.16 -10.19 10.74
CA ALA A 144 -6.80 -10.73 10.67
C ALA A 144 -6.26 -11.15 12.05
N ARG A 145 -6.58 -10.38 13.11
CA ARG A 145 -6.23 -10.74 14.49
C ARG A 145 -6.93 -12.02 14.95
N GLU A 146 -8.23 -12.16 14.65
CA GLU A 146 -9.00 -13.35 15.05
C GLU A 146 -8.56 -14.60 14.28
N ILE A 147 -8.22 -14.47 13.00
CA ILE A 147 -7.60 -15.57 12.22
C ILE A 147 -6.26 -15.98 12.85
N SER A 148 -5.42 -15.02 13.17
CA SER A 148 -4.12 -15.30 13.82
C SER A 148 -4.27 -15.96 15.20
N ALA A 149 -5.34 -15.64 15.92
CA ALA A 149 -5.67 -16.27 17.20
C ALA A 149 -6.36 -17.65 17.07
N GLY A 150 -6.70 -18.07 15.83
CA GLY A 150 -7.42 -19.32 15.56
C GLY A 150 -8.90 -19.30 15.94
N THR A 151 -9.49 -18.12 16.16
CA THR A 151 -10.90 -17.94 16.50
C THR A 151 -11.78 -17.69 15.28
N LEU A 152 -11.19 -17.41 14.14
CA LEU A 152 -11.87 -17.27 12.84
C LEU A 152 -11.08 -18.06 11.78
N SER A 153 -11.79 -18.64 10.81
CA SER A 153 -11.17 -19.34 9.67
C SER A 153 -10.63 -18.34 8.64
N ILE A 154 -9.57 -18.72 7.93
CA ILE A 154 -9.03 -17.90 6.84
C ILE A 154 -10.00 -17.79 5.67
N GLU A 155 -10.84 -18.81 5.45
CA GLU A 155 -11.87 -18.82 4.41
C GLU A 155 -12.95 -17.74 4.65
N ASP A 156 -13.11 -17.30 5.90
CA ASP A 156 -14.09 -16.27 6.28
C ASP A 156 -13.51 -14.84 6.17
N GLU A 157 -12.20 -14.67 5.88
CA GLU A 157 -11.52 -13.36 5.86
C GLU A 157 -12.27 -12.32 5.03
N GLU A 158 -12.68 -12.67 3.81
CA GLU A 158 -13.31 -11.73 2.88
C GLU A 158 -14.84 -11.65 3.02
N THR A 159 -15.46 -12.57 3.77
CA THR A 159 -16.94 -12.62 3.94
C THR A 159 -17.41 -12.13 5.29
N ASP A 160 -16.52 -11.99 6.29
CA ASP A 160 -16.89 -11.47 7.61
C ASP A 160 -17.32 -9.99 7.50
N SER A 161 -18.46 -9.66 8.09
CA SER A 161 -19.02 -8.30 8.08
C SER A 161 -18.11 -7.26 8.76
N ARG A 162 -17.14 -7.70 9.57
CA ARG A 162 -16.18 -6.87 10.30
C ARG A 162 -14.83 -6.74 9.58
N ARG A 163 -14.70 -7.24 8.34
CA ARG A 163 -13.43 -7.25 7.60
C ARG A 163 -12.77 -5.85 7.48
N ASN A 164 -13.59 -4.80 7.41
CA ASN A 164 -13.13 -3.41 7.29
C ASN A 164 -12.85 -2.74 8.66
N VAL A 165 -12.92 -3.49 9.78
CA VAL A 165 -12.63 -2.93 11.11
C VAL A 165 -11.12 -2.95 11.35
N LEU A 166 -10.47 -1.80 11.20
CA LEU A 166 -9.04 -1.66 11.43
C LEU A 166 -8.69 -1.56 12.91
N LEU A 167 -7.59 -2.19 13.29
CA LEU A 167 -7.01 -2.08 14.63
C LEU A 167 -6.15 -0.83 14.78
N GLN A 168 -5.60 -0.34 13.67
CA GLN A 168 -4.85 0.92 13.65
C GLN A 168 -4.85 1.55 12.26
N CYS A 169 -4.81 2.87 12.24
CA CYS A 169 -4.64 3.70 11.06
C CYS A 169 -3.91 4.99 11.44
N ILE A 170 -3.31 5.65 10.50
CA ILE A 170 -2.62 6.93 10.72
C ILE A 170 -3.67 8.02 10.93
N GLY A 171 -3.58 8.76 12.04
CA GLY A 171 -4.47 9.86 12.40
C GLY A 171 -5.49 9.52 13.48
N ALA A 172 -5.83 8.23 13.69
CA ALA A 172 -6.80 7.84 14.71
C ALA A 172 -6.26 6.86 15.76
N SER A 173 -5.04 6.32 15.58
CA SER A 173 -4.43 5.40 16.54
C SER A 173 -3.79 6.15 17.70
N GLN A 174 -4.13 5.77 18.96
CA GLN A 174 -3.45 6.29 20.15
C GLN A 174 -1.97 5.95 20.16
N LYS A 175 -1.62 4.71 19.83
CA LYS A 175 -0.26 4.21 19.65
C LYS A 175 -0.17 3.59 18.27
N LEU A 176 0.70 4.12 17.43
CA LEU A 176 0.94 3.60 16.11
C LEU A 176 2.11 2.59 16.15
N GLU A 177 1.85 1.38 15.68
CA GLU A 177 2.82 0.28 15.59
C GLU A 177 2.91 -0.23 14.15
N PRO A 178 3.64 0.48 13.27
CA PRO A 178 3.78 0.06 11.88
C PRO A 178 4.50 -1.28 11.75
N GLU A 179 4.06 -2.12 10.83
CA GLU A 179 4.82 -3.30 10.42
C GLU A 179 5.95 -2.88 9.47
N TYR A 180 7.15 -3.43 9.69
CA TYR A 180 8.29 -3.22 8.80
C TYR A 180 8.85 -4.58 8.38
N LYS A 181 9.05 -4.75 7.07
CA LYS A 181 9.63 -5.96 6.50
C LYS A 181 10.72 -5.63 5.49
N LYS A 182 11.60 -6.59 5.27
CA LYS A 182 12.62 -6.54 4.23
C LYS A 182 12.56 -7.83 3.43
N TYR A 183 12.57 -7.69 2.11
CA TYR A 183 12.57 -8.80 1.18
C TYR A 183 13.74 -8.67 0.19
N ARG A 184 14.20 -9.77 -0.33
CA ARG A 184 15.02 -9.80 -1.52
C ARG A 184 14.11 -9.80 -2.74
N LEU A 185 14.37 -8.92 -3.69
CA LEU A 185 13.65 -8.92 -4.96
C LEU A 185 14.01 -10.19 -5.75
N GLU A 186 12.98 -10.86 -6.25
CA GLU A 186 13.14 -11.96 -7.19
C GLU A 186 13.21 -11.40 -8.61
N GLN A 187 14.01 -12.03 -9.46
CA GLN A 187 14.04 -11.70 -10.89
C GLN A 187 12.75 -12.18 -11.57
N ASP A 188 12.34 -11.46 -12.60
CA ASP A 188 11.13 -11.77 -13.38
C ASP A 188 9.90 -11.99 -12.49
N ALA A 189 9.67 -11.10 -11.55
CA ALA A 189 8.52 -11.08 -10.67
C ALA A 189 7.73 -9.78 -10.81
N VAL A 190 6.41 -9.83 -10.67
CA VAL A 190 5.55 -8.65 -10.57
C VAL A 190 5.23 -8.41 -9.10
N TYR A 191 5.38 -7.17 -8.67
CA TYR A 191 5.00 -6.72 -7.34
C TYR A 191 3.89 -5.69 -7.49
N PHE A 192 2.90 -5.73 -6.59
CA PHE A 192 1.88 -4.69 -6.57
C PHE A 192 1.46 -4.33 -5.15
N LEU A 193 1.13 -3.04 -4.97
CA LEU A 193 0.56 -2.46 -3.77
C LEU A 193 -0.89 -2.10 -4.08
N CYS A 194 -1.82 -2.38 -3.19
CA CYS A 194 -3.22 -2.06 -3.43
C CYS A 194 -3.98 -1.69 -2.14
N SER A 195 -5.05 -0.89 -2.30
CA SER A 195 -6.11 -0.73 -1.31
C SER A 195 -7.00 -1.98 -1.27
N ASP A 196 -7.90 -2.03 -0.30
CA ASP A 196 -8.80 -3.16 -0.09
C ASP A 196 -9.79 -3.35 -1.25
N GLY A 197 -10.33 -2.26 -1.83
CA GLY A 197 -11.24 -2.33 -2.98
C GLY A 197 -10.63 -2.95 -4.25
N PHE A 198 -9.29 -3.01 -4.37
CA PHE A 198 -8.67 -3.71 -5.50
C PHE A 198 -8.72 -5.24 -5.34
N ARG A 199 -8.91 -5.77 -4.14
CA ARG A 199 -8.75 -7.21 -3.84
C ARG A 199 -10.02 -7.93 -3.41
N HIS A 200 -11.07 -7.23 -2.99
CA HIS A 200 -12.27 -7.87 -2.42
C HIS A 200 -12.99 -8.76 -3.43
N GLU A 201 -13.17 -8.29 -4.65
CA GLU A 201 -13.99 -8.97 -5.66
C GLU A 201 -13.14 -9.72 -6.72
N ILE A 202 -11.87 -10.04 -6.42
CA ILE A 202 -10.99 -10.79 -7.32
C ILE A 202 -10.22 -11.89 -6.57
N LYS A 203 -10.18 -13.08 -7.14
CA LYS A 203 -9.49 -14.23 -6.54
C LYS A 203 -8.02 -14.24 -6.92
N GLU A 204 -7.18 -14.78 -6.04
CA GLU A 204 -5.73 -14.92 -6.30
C GLU A 204 -5.41 -15.63 -7.62
N LYS A 205 -6.20 -16.64 -8.01
CA LYS A 205 -6.04 -17.35 -9.28
C LYS A 205 -6.24 -16.44 -10.49
N GLU A 206 -7.17 -15.48 -10.41
CA GLU A 206 -7.41 -14.49 -11.46
C GLU A 206 -6.28 -13.46 -11.50
N LEU A 207 -5.84 -12.98 -10.34
CA LEU A 207 -4.67 -12.10 -10.23
C LEU A 207 -3.42 -12.76 -10.80
N LEU A 208 -3.21 -14.07 -10.53
CA LEU A 208 -2.12 -14.84 -11.13
C LEU A 208 -2.24 -14.90 -12.66
N GLY A 209 -3.44 -15.10 -13.17
CA GLY A 209 -3.70 -15.14 -14.62
C GLY A 209 -3.43 -13.81 -15.30
N LEU A 210 -3.76 -12.68 -14.67
CA LEU A 210 -3.67 -11.35 -15.25
C LEU A 210 -2.30 -10.68 -15.01
N LEU A 211 -1.72 -10.83 -13.82
CA LEU A 211 -0.47 -10.19 -13.41
C LEU A 211 0.76 -11.12 -13.48
N SER A 212 0.64 -12.27 -14.12
CA SER A 212 1.79 -13.17 -14.30
C SER A 212 2.95 -12.47 -15.00
N PRO A 213 4.20 -12.65 -14.55
CA PRO A 213 5.39 -12.11 -15.23
C PRO A 213 5.51 -12.52 -16.69
N LYS A 214 4.88 -13.62 -17.09
CA LYS A 214 4.83 -14.11 -18.49
C LYS A 214 3.93 -13.23 -19.37
N ILE A 215 2.93 -12.59 -18.80
CA ILE A 215 1.97 -11.71 -19.50
C ILE A 215 2.45 -10.27 -19.45
N ILE A 216 2.87 -9.82 -18.26
CA ILE A 216 3.38 -8.48 -18.04
C ILE A 216 4.80 -8.37 -18.63
N SER A 217 4.94 -7.63 -19.73
CA SER A 217 6.22 -7.46 -20.42
C SER A 217 6.70 -6.01 -20.50
N THR A 218 5.80 -5.04 -20.38
CA THR A 218 6.09 -3.60 -20.51
C THR A 218 5.28 -2.80 -19.49
N GLU A 219 5.66 -1.55 -19.27
CA GLU A 219 4.88 -0.59 -18.48
C GLU A 219 3.45 -0.43 -19.04
N ARG A 220 3.32 -0.40 -20.37
CA ARG A 220 2.00 -0.33 -21.01
C ARG A 220 1.15 -1.56 -20.67
N SER A 221 1.71 -2.76 -20.74
CA SER A 221 0.96 -3.97 -20.38
C SER A 221 0.53 -3.98 -18.92
N ILE A 222 1.34 -3.43 -17.99
CA ILE A 222 0.92 -3.22 -16.59
C ILE A 222 -0.29 -2.31 -16.55
N ASN A 223 -0.21 -1.14 -17.17
CA ASN A 223 -1.29 -0.15 -17.15
C ASN A 223 -2.60 -0.70 -17.75
N ASP A 224 -2.52 -1.36 -18.89
CA ASP A 224 -3.67 -1.94 -19.58
C ASP A 224 -4.32 -3.03 -18.72
N THR A 225 -3.51 -3.91 -18.10
CA THR A 225 -4.00 -4.98 -17.19
C THR A 225 -4.64 -4.39 -15.92
N LEU A 226 -4.04 -3.36 -15.31
CA LEU A 226 -4.64 -2.76 -14.11
C LEU A 226 -5.99 -2.09 -14.43
N LEU A 227 -6.13 -1.47 -15.60
CA LEU A 227 -7.41 -0.93 -16.06
C LEU A 227 -8.45 -2.04 -16.32
N GLU A 228 -8.03 -3.15 -16.91
CA GLU A 228 -8.89 -4.33 -17.10
C GLU A 228 -9.40 -4.86 -15.74
N ILE A 229 -8.52 -5.00 -14.77
CA ILE A 229 -8.91 -5.44 -13.42
C ILE A 229 -9.89 -4.46 -12.78
N ILE A 230 -9.62 -3.15 -12.82
CA ILE A 230 -10.53 -2.13 -12.27
C ILE A 230 -11.92 -2.23 -12.92
N ASN A 231 -12.01 -2.38 -14.23
CA ASN A 231 -13.29 -2.53 -14.92
C ASN A 231 -14.01 -3.81 -14.49
N LEU A 232 -13.29 -4.92 -14.37
CA LEU A 232 -13.85 -6.19 -13.86
C LEU A 232 -14.40 -6.03 -12.43
N LEU A 233 -13.68 -5.34 -11.54
CA LEU A 233 -14.13 -5.09 -10.17
C LEU A 233 -15.41 -4.22 -10.14
N LYS A 234 -15.48 -3.20 -10.99
CA LYS A 234 -16.70 -2.36 -11.16
C LYS A 234 -17.87 -3.17 -11.69
N GLU A 235 -17.67 -4.08 -12.63
CA GLU A 235 -18.70 -5.01 -13.12
C GLU A 235 -19.16 -5.96 -12.03
N ARG A 236 -18.28 -6.37 -11.12
CA ARG A 236 -18.57 -7.19 -9.92
C ARG A 236 -19.18 -6.40 -8.78
N LYS A 237 -19.42 -5.09 -8.99
CA LYS A 237 -20.04 -4.17 -8.03
C LYS A 237 -19.19 -3.92 -6.77
N GLU A 238 -17.87 -3.87 -6.92
CA GLU A 238 -17.02 -3.35 -5.85
C GLU A 238 -17.52 -1.95 -5.43
N GLN A 239 -17.65 -1.73 -4.11
CA GLN A 239 -18.29 -0.53 -3.56
C GLN A 239 -17.29 0.52 -3.10
N ASP A 240 -16.01 0.15 -2.96
CA ASP A 240 -14.99 1.07 -2.48
C ASP A 240 -14.17 1.72 -3.60
N ASN A 241 -13.29 2.64 -3.22
CA ASN A 241 -12.25 3.17 -4.09
C ASN A 241 -11.28 2.04 -4.47
N ILE A 242 -10.76 2.06 -5.68
CA ILE A 242 -9.95 0.96 -6.23
C ILE A 242 -8.60 1.51 -6.63
N THR A 243 -7.55 1.19 -5.90
CA THR A 243 -6.20 1.68 -6.20
C THR A 243 -5.18 0.56 -6.22
N CYS A 244 -4.34 0.57 -7.26
CA CYS A 244 -3.22 -0.36 -7.38
C CYS A 244 -2.02 0.30 -8.08
N VAL A 245 -0.84 0.07 -7.52
CA VAL A 245 0.47 0.39 -8.11
C VAL A 245 1.23 -0.90 -8.32
N ALA A 246 1.72 -1.14 -9.54
CA ALA A 246 2.46 -2.35 -9.86
C ALA A 246 3.80 -2.04 -10.56
N PHE A 247 4.77 -2.93 -10.37
CA PHE A 247 6.05 -2.89 -11.07
C PHE A 247 6.56 -4.31 -11.30
N LYS A 248 7.40 -4.48 -12.33
CA LYS A 248 8.05 -5.74 -12.65
C LYS A 248 9.56 -5.62 -12.48
N THR A 249 10.18 -6.63 -11.87
CA THR A 249 11.64 -6.78 -11.86
C THR A 249 12.09 -7.42 -13.17
N MET A 250 13.17 -6.91 -13.73
CA MET A 250 13.79 -7.49 -14.92
C MET A 250 14.77 -8.60 -14.53
N ALA A 251 15.00 -9.51 -15.48
CA ALA A 251 16.01 -10.57 -15.37
C ALA A 251 17.43 -10.00 -15.36
#